data_9dbad7c62e4450bad796edc2962ac834
#
_entry.id   9dbad7c62e4450bad796edc2962ac834
#
_cell.length_a   1.000
_cell.length_b   1.000
_cell.length_c   1.000
_cell.angle_alpha   90.00
_cell.angle_beta   90.00
_cell.angle_gamma   90.00
#
_symmetry.space_group_name_H-M   'P 1'
#
loop_
_entity.id
_entity.type
_entity.pdbx_description
1 polymer ?
#
loop_
_entity_poly.entity_id
_entity_poly.type
_entity_poly.pdbx_seq_one_letter_code
_entity_poly.pdbx_strand_id
1 'polypeptide(L)'
;MNKSFTKKITKKNIFYIILICFILSVIPLYVIGMYAHPSVDDYYYGTETVQVWNETHSFASVVKCSFDEMINTYNIWQGNFSAIFLMRLQPGIFGEQYYFIAPLILLSAYIGFSIFFFYTALKKIFKADSYLAATVGICLTFVSMQLCTTPSDSFYWYNGAIYYTFFYSLMLFLFALLIRMRTAKAAGTIILTAISSVSAFLIGGSNYAAALFMCIILALSAGSAVYFVILRKNKVIRPYHMAAYIIVAAAAMAGLFISMAAPGNALRQQSVGGSTGIVKTFVYTFAFGGYSIAKVLNAPCLIFFICMIPVFYRIARRSGFTYRYPLLIAVFTFGLYCSMGTPVFYAQGLRMPYRMMNIIFFAAYVLITFNLIYFLGWIGNKFESKTYKQLIGGSTASYACGMQGYKFESKTFKQLIGGNTASNACSMQGYKYKKYSNEGDSHDENFYDKNFCDRDFRNKNAQKITADGITACEEPSMIKTDRACIILEKVIDCFFEKIKASRKNALLALAISLCAFIIACIGCIEVGETEYKSGDAGFGKLPLSAAATLSLINGDAKTYDCELTARDEYLRSTSDDEQFVTVPALSKRPAPIYHSDITDDPGDWHNAHVAMYYRKECIWTE
;
A
#
# COMPACT_ATOMS: atom_id res chain seq x y z
N MET A 1 18.36 17.58 46.88
CA MET A 1 17.49 16.43 46.50
C MET A 1 16.53 16.87 45.40
N ASN A 2 16.84 16.60 44.15
CA ASN A 2 15.86 16.73 43.05
C ASN A 2 16.13 15.60 42.06
N LYS A 3 15.51 14.41 42.32
CA LYS A 3 15.46 13.35 41.34
C LYS A 3 14.44 13.77 40.28
N SER A 4 14.93 14.37 39.19
CA SER A 4 14.17 14.63 37.99
C SER A 4 13.55 13.31 37.50
N PHE A 5 12.25 13.18 37.60
CA PHE A 5 11.43 12.12 37.08
C PHE A 5 11.39 12.21 35.54
N THR A 6 12.50 11.97 34.87
CA THR A 6 12.49 11.76 33.41
C THR A 6 11.97 10.37 33.13
N LYS A 7 10.62 10.21 33.11
CA LYS A 7 9.97 8.97 32.64
C LYS A 7 10.53 8.62 31.25
N LYS A 8 11.17 7.48 31.16
CA LYS A 8 11.75 6.94 29.92
C LYS A 8 10.62 6.73 28.91
N ILE A 9 10.52 7.56 27.84
CA ILE A 9 9.56 7.34 26.76
C ILE A 9 9.87 6.00 26.11
N THR A 10 8.95 5.05 26.23
CA THR A 10 9.07 3.70 25.69
C THR A 10 8.44 3.65 24.28
N LYS A 11 8.78 2.64 23.48
CA LYS A 11 8.11 2.40 22.18
C LYS A 11 6.60 2.25 22.33
N LYS A 12 6.15 1.69 23.45
CA LYS A 12 4.74 1.55 23.81
C LYS A 12 4.08 2.92 23.95
N ASN A 13 4.74 3.88 24.61
CA ASN A 13 4.20 5.22 24.77
C ASN A 13 4.11 5.96 23.43
N ILE A 14 5.13 5.84 22.56
CA ILE A 14 5.12 6.42 21.21
C ILE A 14 3.96 5.84 20.40
N PHE A 15 3.75 4.54 20.46
CA PHE A 15 2.63 3.87 19.78
C PHE A 15 1.28 4.44 20.23
N TYR A 16 1.05 4.58 21.54
CA TYR A 16 -0.23 5.12 22.02
C TYR A 16 -0.43 6.59 21.66
N ILE A 17 0.62 7.41 21.70
CA ILE A 17 0.52 8.80 21.27
C ILE A 17 0.12 8.88 19.80
N ILE A 18 0.79 8.12 18.92
CA ILE A 18 0.49 8.10 17.48
C ILE A 18 -0.92 7.54 17.23
N LEU A 19 -1.32 6.49 17.96
CA LEU A 19 -2.66 5.94 17.85
C LEU A 19 -3.74 6.96 18.23
N ILE A 20 -3.54 7.69 19.33
CA ILE A 20 -4.49 8.74 19.76
C ILE A 20 -4.55 9.86 18.70
N CYS A 21 -3.40 10.35 18.22
CA CYS A 21 -3.36 11.36 17.17
C CYS A 21 -4.07 10.87 15.90
N PHE A 22 -3.86 9.61 15.52
CA PHE A 22 -4.53 9.00 14.37
C PHE A 22 -6.05 8.96 14.58
N ILE A 23 -6.53 8.46 15.72
CA ILE A 23 -7.97 8.41 16.04
C ILE A 23 -8.57 9.82 15.98
N LEU A 24 -7.93 10.81 16.61
CA LEU A 24 -8.42 12.20 16.57
C LEU A 24 -8.46 12.75 15.14
N SER A 25 -7.51 12.38 14.28
CA SER A 25 -7.51 12.81 12.87
C SER A 25 -8.60 12.14 12.02
N VAL A 26 -9.05 10.96 12.42
CA VAL A 26 -10.05 10.19 11.66
C VAL A 26 -11.49 10.56 12.08
N ILE A 27 -11.71 11.05 13.30
CA ILE A 27 -13.03 11.46 13.76
C ILE A 27 -13.74 12.43 12.80
N PRO A 28 -13.12 13.54 12.34
CA PRO A 28 -13.77 14.44 11.40
C PRO A 28 -14.20 13.78 10.08
N LEU A 29 -13.48 12.73 9.66
CA LEU A 29 -13.78 12.00 8.42
C LEU A 29 -15.06 11.18 8.56
N TYR A 30 -15.28 10.55 9.71
CA TYR A 30 -16.54 9.83 9.96
C TYR A 30 -17.69 10.80 10.20
N VAL A 31 -17.44 11.91 10.90
CA VAL A 31 -18.47 12.91 11.18
C VAL A 31 -18.95 13.57 9.88
N ILE A 32 -18.03 13.98 8.99
CA ILE A 32 -18.44 14.57 7.70
C ILE A 32 -19.15 13.55 6.81
N GLY A 33 -18.81 12.27 6.94
CA GLY A 33 -19.49 11.17 6.24
C GLY A 33 -20.97 11.03 6.55
N MET A 34 -21.42 11.59 7.69
CA MET A 34 -22.85 11.62 8.05
C MET A 34 -23.65 12.60 7.18
N TYR A 35 -22.96 13.50 6.47
CA TYR A 35 -23.52 14.48 5.53
C TYR A 35 -23.30 14.09 4.07
N ALA A 36 -22.89 12.84 3.80
CA ALA A 36 -22.69 12.34 2.44
C ALA A 36 -24.02 11.85 1.84
N HIS A 37 -24.20 12.10 0.56
CA HIS A 37 -25.40 11.74 -0.21
C HIS A 37 -25.04 10.93 -1.46
N PRO A 38 -25.99 10.18 -2.05
CA PRO A 38 -25.84 9.53 -3.35
C PRO A 38 -25.46 10.54 -4.43
N SER A 39 -24.70 10.09 -5.42
CA SER A 39 -24.30 10.91 -6.56
C SER A 39 -24.22 10.07 -7.83
N VAL A 40 -24.63 10.63 -8.94
CA VAL A 40 -24.52 10.12 -10.33
C VAL A 40 -24.76 8.60 -10.47
N ASP A 41 -23.69 7.81 -10.50
CA ASP A 41 -23.75 6.36 -10.69
C ASP A 41 -24.51 5.65 -9.54
N ASP A 42 -24.59 6.24 -8.34
CA ASP A 42 -25.36 5.67 -7.25
C ASP A 42 -26.85 5.64 -7.59
N TYR A 43 -27.36 6.68 -8.25
CA TYR A 43 -28.72 6.71 -8.73
C TYR A 43 -28.94 5.69 -9.85
N TYR A 44 -28.06 5.66 -10.87
CA TYR A 44 -28.17 4.72 -11.99
C TYR A 44 -28.17 3.26 -11.54
N TYR A 45 -27.18 2.85 -10.73
CA TYR A 45 -27.10 1.46 -10.24
C TYR A 45 -28.12 1.16 -9.15
N GLY A 46 -28.68 2.17 -8.49
CA GLY A 46 -29.71 2.04 -7.47
C GLY A 46 -31.13 1.94 -8.01
N THR A 47 -31.37 2.28 -9.28
CA THR A 47 -32.73 2.46 -9.85
C THR A 47 -33.61 1.23 -9.66
N GLU A 48 -33.19 0.05 -10.07
CA GLU A 48 -33.99 -1.16 -9.99
C GLU A 48 -34.08 -1.67 -8.55
N THR A 49 -33.01 -1.55 -7.80
CA THR A 49 -32.97 -2.06 -6.41
C THR A 49 -33.79 -1.21 -5.44
N VAL A 50 -33.85 0.12 -5.62
CA VAL A 50 -34.73 0.98 -4.81
C VAL A 50 -36.21 0.71 -5.09
N GLN A 51 -36.57 0.44 -6.33
CA GLN A 51 -37.95 0.08 -6.70
C GLN A 51 -38.36 -1.24 -6.03
N VAL A 52 -37.53 -2.28 -6.13
CA VAL A 52 -37.79 -3.56 -5.44
C VAL A 52 -37.87 -3.38 -3.93
N TRP A 53 -37.04 -2.52 -3.33
CA TRP A 53 -37.13 -2.21 -1.91
C TRP A 53 -38.45 -1.54 -1.55
N ASN A 54 -38.87 -0.51 -2.29
CA ASN A 54 -40.11 0.22 -2.04
C ASN A 54 -41.36 -0.68 -2.19
N GLU A 55 -41.35 -1.63 -3.13
CA GLU A 55 -42.45 -2.52 -3.36
C GLU A 55 -42.53 -3.70 -2.36
N THR A 56 -41.38 -4.22 -1.94
CA THR A 56 -41.33 -5.49 -1.19
C THR A 56 -40.86 -5.36 0.25
N HIS A 57 -40.12 -4.31 0.59
CA HIS A 57 -39.37 -4.17 1.84
C HIS A 57 -38.56 -5.42 2.23
N SER A 58 -38.14 -6.19 1.23
CA SER A 58 -37.43 -7.47 1.39
C SER A 58 -35.96 -7.34 0.95
N PHE A 59 -35.03 -7.43 1.90
CA PHE A 59 -33.60 -7.46 1.60
C PHE A 59 -33.23 -8.62 0.66
N ALA A 60 -33.85 -9.79 0.82
CA ALA A 60 -33.61 -10.93 -0.05
C ALA A 60 -34.01 -10.65 -1.50
N SER A 61 -35.12 -9.92 -1.71
CA SER A 61 -35.58 -9.50 -3.03
C SER A 61 -34.60 -8.49 -3.66
N VAL A 62 -34.09 -7.53 -2.87
CA VAL A 62 -33.06 -6.58 -3.32
C VAL A 62 -31.78 -7.29 -3.72
N VAL A 63 -31.29 -8.26 -2.93
CA VAL A 63 -30.10 -9.07 -3.26
C VAL A 63 -30.30 -9.85 -4.53
N LYS A 64 -31.49 -10.44 -4.74
CA LYS A 64 -31.84 -11.15 -5.98
C LYS A 64 -31.83 -10.19 -7.16
N CYS A 65 -32.50 -9.04 -7.06
CA CYS A 65 -32.51 -8.02 -8.10
C CYS A 65 -31.07 -7.56 -8.44
N SER A 66 -30.24 -7.30 -7.42
CA SER A 66 -28.83 -6.94 -7.61
C SER A 66 -28.06 -7.99 -8.40
N PHE A 67 -28.35 -9.27 -8.17
CA PHE A 67 -27.73 -10.37 -8.90
C PHE A 67 -28.23 -10.47 -10.36
N ASP A 68 -29.53 -10.33 -10.57
CA ASP A 68 -30.14 -10.37 -11.91
C ASP A 68 -29.62 -9.19 -12.76
N GLU A 69 -29.56 -8.00 -12.19
CA GLU A 69 -29.04 -6.80 -12.85
C GLU A 69 -27.52 -6.81 -13.04
N MET A 70 -26.78 -7.49 -12.18
CA MET A 70 -25.36 -7.76 -12.42
C MET A 70 -25.19 -8.64 -13.68
N ILE A 71 -26.01 -9.68 -13.85
CA ILE A 71 -25.98 -10.52 -15.05
C ILE A 71 -26.38 -9.72 -16.30
N ASN A 72 -27.39 -8.86 -16.20
CA ASN A 72 -27.79 -7.96 -17.27
C ASN A 72 -26.61 -7.08 -17.69
N THR A 73 -25.99 -6.35 -16.73
CA THR A 73 -24.83 -5.48 -16.97
C THR A 73 -23.63 -6.25 -17.55
N TYR A 74 -23.39 -7.50 -17.10
CA TYR A 74 -22.36 -8.38 -17.63
C TYR A 74 -22.54 -8.65 -19.13
N ASN A 75 -23.78 -8.83 -19.58
CA ASN A 75 -24.08 -9.13 -20.98
C ASN A 75 -24.04 -7.89 -21.89
N ILE A 76 -24.47 -6.71 -21.38
CA ILE A 76 -24.69 -5.53 -22.24
C ILE A 76 -23.65 -4.43 -22.07
N TRP A 77 -22.84 -4.40 -20.97
CA TRP A 77 -21.98 -3.26 -20.69
C TRP A 77 -20.57 -3.60 -20.23
N GLN A 78 -20.40 -4.38 -19.14
CA GLN A 78 -19.07 -4.68 -18.57
C GLN A 78 -19.04 -5.91 -17.67
N GLY A 79 -17.90 -6.62 -17.67
CA GLY A 79 -17.74 -7.87 -16.99
C GLY A 79 -17.34 -7.82 -15.50
N ASN A 80 -17.25 -6.66 -14.89
CA ASN A 80 -16.77 -6.48 -13.50
C ASN A 80 -17.82 -6.90 -12.46
N PHE A 81 -18.24 -8.16 -12.51
CA PHE A 81 -19.43 -8.71 -11.83
C PHE A 81 -19.45 -8.46 -10.32
N SER A 82 -18.30 -8.64 -9.61
CA SER A 82 -18.28 -8.44 -8.16
C SER A 82 -18.47 -6.98 -7.77
N ALA A 83 -17.89 -6.06 -8.54
CA ALA A 83 -18.07 -4.63 -8.28
C ALA A 83 -19.50 -4.20 -8.61
N ILE A 84 -20.05 -4.60 -9.77
CA ILE A 84 -21.40 -4.26 -10.18
C ILE A 84 -22.44 -4.77 -9.19
N PHE A 85 -22.30 -6.00 -8.70
CA PHE A 85 -23.17 -6.54 -7.66
C PHE A 85 -23.20 -5.65 -6.41
N LEU A 86 -22.03 -5.21 -5.93
CA LEU A 86 -21.95 -4.33 -4.76
C LEU A 86 -22.46 -2.92 -5.05
N MET A 87 -22.22 -2.37 -6.24
CA MET A 87 -22.71 -1.05 -6.64
C MET A 87 -24.24 -0.94 -6.58
N ARG A 88 -24.94 -2.05 -6.87
CA ARG A 88 -26.40 -2.13 -6.79
C ARG A 88 -26.95 -2.23 -5.37
N LEU A 89 -26.09 -2.48 -4.38
CA LEU A 89 -26.42 -2.57 -2.95
C LEU A 89 -26.03 -1.32 -2.17
N GLN A 90 -25.96 -0.16 -2.83
CA GLN A 90 -25.62 1.09 -2.17
C GLN A 90 -26.64 1.41 -1.04
N PRO A 91 -26.18 1.91 0.13
CA PRO A 91 -27.04 2.04 1.31
C PRO A 91 -28.25 2.98 1.12
N GLY A 92 -28.16 3.99 0.25
CA GLY A 92 -29.23 4.95 -0.01
C GLY A 92 -30.50 4.34 -0.60
N ILE A 93 -30.46 3.13 -1.18
CA ILE A 93 -31.66 2.43 -1.67
C ILE A 93 -32.64 2.08 -0.56
N PHE A 94 -32.13 1.94 0.69
CA PHE A 94 -32.96 1.65 1.88
C PHE A 94 -33.54 2.92 2.51
N GLY A 95 -33.16 4.08 2.02
CA GLY A 95 -33.48 5.41 2.50
C GLY A 95 -32.23 6.28 2.55
N GLU A 96 -32.34 7.53 2.11
CA GLU A 96 -31.18 8.43 1.98
C GLU A 96 -30.48 8.65 3.34
N GLN A 97 -31.23 8.66 4.44
CA GLN A 97 -30.70 8.74 5.79
C GLN A 97 -29.71 7.61 6.17
N TYR A 98 -29.67 6.51 5.42
CA TYR A 98 -28.74 5.40 5.63
C TYR A 98 -27.48 5.51 4.79
N TYR A 99 -27.35 6.53 3.94
CA TYR A 99 -26.20 6.64 3.04
C TYR A 99 -24.87 6.82 3.80
N PHE A 100 -24.88 7.37 5.01
CA PHE A 100 -23.69 7.46 5.87
C PHE A 100 -23.00 6.11 6.13
N ILE A 101 -23.69 4.99 5.94
CA ILE A 101 -23.12 3.64 6.05
C ILE A 101 -22.05 3.42 4.96
N ALA A 102 -22.17 4.06 3.80
CA ALA A 102 -21.18 3.99 2.72
C ALA A 102 -19.79 4.47 3.19
N PRO A 103 -19.59 5.73 3.61
CA PRO A 103 -18.29 6.17 4.13
C PRO A 103 -17.85 5.41 5.39
N LEU A 104 -18.76 4.97 6.25
CA LEU A 104 -18.43 4.16 7.41
C LEU A 104 -17.72 2.85 7.00
N ILE A 105 -18.28 2.12 6.06
CA ILE A 105 -17.70 0.86 5.55
C ILE A 105 -16.39 1.11 4.81
N LEU A 106 -16.37 2.09 3.90
CA LEU A 106 -15.26 2.34 2.99
C LEU A 106 -14.01 2.85 3.72
N LEU A 107 -14.16 3.82 4.63
CA LEU A 107 -13.08 4.30 5.49
C LEU A 107 -12.57 3.19 6.40
N SER A 108 -13.49 2.43 7.04
CA SER A 108 -13.11 1.34 7.96
C SER A 108 -12.36 0.22 7.23
N ALA A 109 -12.81 -0.16 6.03
CA ALA A 109 -12.13 -1.17 5.21
C ALA A 109 -10.72 -0.70 4.80
N TYR A 110 -10.59 0.54 4.31
CA TYR A 110 -9.29 1.08 3.92
C TYR A 110 -8.32 1.16 5.11
N ILE A 111 -8.74 1.73 6.21
CA ILE A 111 -7.94 1.87 7.44
C ILE A 111 -7.54 0.50 7.99
N GLY A 112 -8.54 -0.37 8.19
CA GLY A 112 -8.32 -1.67 8.81
C GLY A 112 -7.43 -2.58 7.99
N PHE A 113 -7.69 -2.70 6.69
CA PHE A 113 -6.93 -3.58 5.81
C PHE A 113 -5.52 -3.05 5.52
N SER A 114 -5.34 -1.73 5.38
CA SER A 114 -4.03 -1.12 5.21
C SER A 114 -3.14 -1.31 6.44
N ILE A 115 -3.64 -0.99 7.64
CA ILE A 115 -2.89 -1.19 8.90
C ILE A 115 -2.56 -2.67 9.09
N PHE A 116 -3.51 -3.57 8.83
CA PHE A 116 -3.30 -5.02 8.95
C PHE A 116 -2.23 -5.52 7.99
N PHE A 117 -2.23 -5.02 6.74
CA PHE A 117 -1.22 -5.36 5.74
C PHE A 117 0.18 -4.88 6.16
N PHE A 118 0.34 -3.59 6.46
CA PHE A 118 1.63 -3.04 6.87
C PHE A 118 2.16 -3.71 8.14
N TYR A 119 1.31 -3.86 9.16
CA TYR A 119 1.69 -4.57 10.39
C TYR A 119 2.18 -5.99 10.09
N THR A 120 1.43 -6.73 9.27
CA THR A 120 1.77 -8.12 8.94
C THR A 120 3.07 -8.20 8.13
N ALA A 121 3.24 -7.36 7.13
CA ALA A 121 4.44 -7.32 6.30
C ALA A 121 5.68 -6.94 7.13
N LEU A 122 5.61 -5.85 7.90
CA LEU A 122 6.73 -5.37 8.71
C LEU A 122 7.11 -6.37 9.80
N LYS A 123 6.12 -7.00 10.45
CA LYS A 123 6.37 -7.98 11.52
C LYS A 123 6.85 -9.33 10.99
N LYS A 124 6.20 -9.86 9.96
CA LYS A 124 6.46 -11.24 9.48
C LYS A 124 7.61 -11.31 8.48
N ILE A 125 7.70 -10.34 7.56
CA ILE A 125 8.76 -10.30 6.56
C ILE A 125 10.01 -9.65 7.15
N PHE A 126 9.90 -8.43 7.67
CA PHE A 126 11.04 -7.65 8.14
C PHE A 126 11.37 -7.84 9.63
N LYS A 127 10.67 -8.69 10.35
CA LYS A 127 10.90 -9.03 11.77
C LYS A 127 10.93 -7.80 12.71
N ALA A 128 10.19 -6.74 12.36
CA ALA A 128 10.01 -5.60 13.23
C ALA A 128 9.27 -5.99 14.52
N ASP A 129 9.55 -5.30 15.62
CA ASP A 129 8.76 -5.50 16.84
C ASP A 129 7.31 -5.00 16.65
N SER A 130 6.38 -5.53 17.44
CA SER A 130 4.95 -5.31 17.26
C SER A 130 4.55 -3.83 17.36
N TYR A 131 5.10 -3.09 18.33
CA TYR A 131 4.81 -1.66 18.48
C TYR A 131 5.36 -0.85 17.32
N LEU A 132 6.58 -1.14 16.86
CA LEU A 132 7.16 -0.48 15.71
C LEU A 132 6.38 -0.77 14.43
N ALA A 133 6.03 -2.04 14.19
CA ALA A 133 5.25 -2.44 13.02
C ALA A 133 3.88 -1.76 12.98
N ALA A 134 3.18 -1.71 14.13
CA ALA A 134 1.88 -1.06 14.23
C ALA A 134 2.00 0.47 14.05
N THR A 135 2.97 1.11 14.70
CA THR A 135 3.21 2.55 14.57
C THR A 135 3.46 2.95 13.11
N VAL A 136 4.37 2.24 12.43
CA VAL A 136 4.70 2.52 11.03
C VAL A 136 3.50 2.25 10.12
N GLY A 137 2.75 1.17 10.39
CA GLY A 137 1.53 0.87 9.63
C GLY A 137 0.47 1.98 9.76
N ILE A 138 0.26 2.50 10.97
CA ILE A 138 -0.64 3.64 11.21
C ILE A 138 -0.14 4.90 10.48
N CYS A 139 1.15 5.23 10.58
CA CYS A 139 1.70 6.41 9.91
C CYS A 139 1.56 6.33 8.39
N LEU A 140 1.83 5.17 7.78
CA LEU A 140 1.70 4.98 6.33
C LEU A 140 0.24 5.08 5.87
N THR A 141 -0.69 4.48 6.62
CA THR A 141 -2.13 4.58 6.34
C THR A 141 -2.61 6.03 6.50
N PHE A 142 -2.18 6.72 7.56
CA PHE A 142 -2.48 8.13 7.79
C PHE A 142 -2.06 8.99 6.60
N VAL A 143 -0.80 8.93 6.19
CA VAL A 143 -0.28 9.80 5.13
C VAL A 143 -0.96 9.52 3.80
N SER A 144 -1.16 8.24 3.42
CA SER A 144 -1.84 7.90 2.18
C SER A 144 -3.29 8.40 2.13
N MET A 145 -3.98 8.38 3.27
CA MET A 145 -5.35 8.88 3.40
C MET A 145 -5.41 10.41 3.39
N GLN A 146 -4.51 11.08 4.14
CA GLN A 146 -4.50 12.54 4.24
C GLN A 146 -4.11 13.23 2.93
N LEU A 147 -3.29 12.59 2.11
CA LEU A 147 -2.83 13.09 0.81
C LEU A 147 -3.60 12.46 -0.36
N CYS A 148 -4.79 11.92 -0.10
CA CYS A 148 -5.68 11.38 -1.12
C CYS A 148 -6.11 12.48 -2.11
N THR A 149 -6.06 12.20 -3.40
CA THR A 149 -6.29 13.21 -4.46
C THR A 149 -7.75 13.60 -4.61
N THR A 150 -8.64 12.61 -4.62
CA THR A 150 -10.09 12.81 -4.74
C THR A 150 -10.78 12.04 -3.59
N PRO A 151 -10.91 12.67 -2.41
CA PRO A 151 -11.49 12.00 -1.24
C PRO A 151 -12.92 11.52 -1.45
N SER A 152 -13.75 12.31 -2.14
CA SER A 152 -15.12 11.91 -2.50
C SER A 152 -15.14 10.56 -3.21
N ASP A 153 -14.34 10.39 -4.25
CA ASP A 153 -14.25 9.16 -5.04
C ASP A 153 -13.64 7.98 -4.27
N SER A 154 -12.87 8.28 -3.22
CA SER A 154 -12.20 7.25 -2.44
C SER A 154 -13.03 6.70 -1.29
N PHE A 155 -13.84 7.57 -0.66
CA PHE A 155 -14.41 7.22 0.65
C PHE A 155 -15.89 7.61 0.83
N TYR A 156 -16.42 8.54 0.05
CA TYR A 156 -17.74 9.12 0.31
C TYR A 156 -18.75 8.85 -0.79
N TRP A 157 -18.37 8.90 -2.05
CA TRP A 157 -19.20 8.48 -3.16
C TRP A 157 -19.13 6.95 -3.30
N TYR A 158 -20.24 6.27 -2.99
CA TYR A 158 -20.26 4.82 -2.82
C TYR A 158 -19.77 4.08 -4.06
N ASN A 159 -20.33 4.34 -5.24
CA ASN A 159 -20.03 3.58 -6.45
C ASN A 159 -18.57 3.75 -6.90
N GLY A 160 -18.02 4.96 -6.81
CA GLY A 160 -16.60 5.17 -7.06
C GLY A 160 -15.71 4.44 -6.08
N ALA A 161 -16.00 4.56 -4.79
CA ALA A 161 -15.18 4.01 -3.73
C ALA A 161 -15.28 2.48 -3.62
N ILE A 162 -16.49 1.89 -3.76
CA ILE A 162 -16.67 0.44 -3.74
C ILE A 162 -15.98 -0.23 -4.94
N TYR A 163 -16.04 0.40 -6.12
CA TYR A 163 -15.43 -0.12 -7.34
C TYR A 163 -13.90 -0.11 -7.28
N TYR A 164 -13.27 0.93 -6.71
CA TYR A 164 -11.82 1.09 -6.68
C TYR A 164 -11.21 0.87 -5.31
N THR A 165 -11.53 1.71 -4.33
CA THR A 165 -10.84 1.74 -3.02
C THR A 165 -11.12 0.50 -2.19
N PHE A 166 -12.35 0.01 -2.19
CA PHE A 166 -12.70 -1.20 -1.43
C PHE A 166 -11.95 -2.43 -1.93
N PHE A 167 -11.96 -2.69 -3.24
CA PHE A 167 -11.26 -3.85 -3.81
C PHE A 167 -9.74 -3.73 -3.71
N TYR A 168 -9.20 -2.50 -3.79
CA TYR A 168 -7.80 -2.25 -3.47
C TYR A 168 -7.50 -2.60 -2.00
N SER A 169 -8.33 -2.19 -1.09
CA SER A 169 -8.18 -2.48 0.35
C SER A 169 -8.29 -3.98 0.63
N LEU A 170 -9.25 -4.66 -0.01
CA LEU A 170 -9.40 -6.12 0.04
C LEU A 170 -8.16 -6.84 -0.52
N MET A 171 -7.52 -6.29 -1.54
CA MET A 171 -6.25 -6.80 -2.09
C MET A 171 -5.12 -6.70 -1.06
N LEU A 172 -5.00 -5.60 -0.32
CA LEU A 172 -4.03 -5.48 0.79
C LEU A 172 -4.31 -6.51 1.89
N PHE A 173 -5.58 -6.71 2.24
CA PHE A 173 -5.99 -7.76 3.18
C PHE A 173 -5.56 -9.15 2.67
N LEU A 174 -5.84 -9.48 1.43
CA LEU A 174 -5.41 -10.72 0.78
C LEU A 174 -3.89 -10.91 0.89
N PHE A 175 -3.10 -9.89 0.57
CA PHE A 175 -1.63 -9.98 0.67
C PHE A 175 -1.17 -10.22 2.12
N ALA A 176 -1.84 -9.63 3.11
CA ALA A 176 -1.56 -9.93 4.51
C ALA A 176 -1.85 -11.40 4.86
N LEU A 177 -2.95 -11.97 4.35
CA LEU A 177 -3.29 -13.39 4.54
C LEU A 177 -2.24 -14.31 3.90
N LEU A 178 -1.79 -14.01 2.68
CA LEU A 178 -0.74 -14.77 1.99
C LEU A 178 0.59 -14.76 2.77
N ILE A 179 0.98 -13.61 3.32
CA ILE A 179 2.18 -13.51 4.16
C ILE A 179 2.03 -14.39 5.42
N ARG A 180 0.85 -14.41 6.02
CA ARG A 180 0.56 -15.24 7.22
C ARG A 180 0.52 -16.73 6.89
N MET A 181 -0.02 -17.08 5.72
CA MET A 181 -0.13 -18.45 5.21
C MET A 181 1.22 -19.16 5.18
N ARG A 182 2.30 -18.47 4.81
CA ARG A 182 3.66 -19.01 4.71
C ARG A 182 4.14 -19.75 5.98
N THR A 183 3.66 -19.37 7.14
CA THR A 183 4.10 -19.94 8.44
C THR A 183 2.95 -20.59 9.21
N ALA A 184 1.79 -20.74 8.60
CA ALA A 184 0.62 -21.34 9.23
C ALA A 184 0.76 -22.87 9.32
N LYS A 185 0.15 -23.48 10.35
CA LYS A 185 -0.02 -24.93 10.42
C LYS A 185 -1.11 -25.37 9.42
N ALA A 186 -1.21 -26.66 9.11
CA ALA A 186 -2.12 -27.17 8.09
C ALA A 186 -3.57 -26.68 8.24
N ALA A 187 -4.19 -26.80 9.43
CA ALA A 187 -5.54 -26.30 9.68
C ALA A 187 -5.67 -24.79 9.46
N GLY A 188 -4.72 -23.99 9.93
CA GLY A 188 -4.68 -22.55 9.69
C GLY A 188 -4.50 -22.21 8.21
N THR A 189 -3.73 -23.02 7.47
CA THR A 189 -3.56 -22.85 6.02
C THR A 189 -4.88 -23.08 5.29
N ILE A 190 -5.68 -24.08 5.67
CA ILE A 190 -6.99 -24.34 5.05
C ILE A 190 -7.90 -23.12 5.20
N ILE A 191 -8.05 -22.59 6.42
CA ILE A 191 -8.89 -21.41 6.69
C ILE A 191 -8.40 -20.19 5.88
N LEU A 192 -7.08 -19.94 5.93
CA LEU A 192 -6.48 -18.83 5.18
C LEU A 192 -6.66 -19.00 3.68
N THR A 193 -6.58 -20.23 3.15
CA THR A 193 -6.82 -20.53 1.73
C THR A 193 -8.26 -20.24 1.35
N ALA A 194 -9.22 -20.66 2.15
CA ALA A 194 -10.65 -20.42 1.86
C ALA A 194 -10.94 -18.91 1.79
N ILE A 195 -10.56 -18.14 2.82
CA ILE A 195 -10.77 -16.69 2.86
C ILE A 195 -10.02 -15.99 1.71
N SER A 196 -8.77 -16.39 1.47
CA SER A 196 -7.96 -15.81 0.39
C SER A 196 -8.53 -16.12 -0.99
N SER A 197 -9.07 -17.33 -1.22
CA SER A 197 -9.66 -17.72 -2.50
C SER A 197 -10.92 -16.93 -2.81
N VAL A 198 -11.81 -16.75 -1.82
CA VAL A 198 -13.00 -15.91 -1.97
C VAL A 198 -12.59 -14.47 -2.27
N SER A 199 -11.67 -13.89 -1.47
CA SER A 199 -11.18 -12.52 -1.71
C SER A 199 -10.55 -12.38 -3.09
N ALA A 200 -9.71 -13.32 -3.51
CA ALA A 200 -9.02 -13.31 -4.80
C ALA A 200 -9.99 -13.42 -5.98
N PHE A 201 -11.01 -14.29 -5.88
CA PHE A 201 -12.06 -14.41 -6.88
C PHE A 201 -12.86 -13.12 -7.04
N LEU A 202 -13.28 -12.53 -5.92
CA LEU A 202 -14.02 -11.26 -5.92
C LEU A 202 -13.17 -10.10 -6.49
N ILE A 203 -11.88 -10.01 -6.15
CA ILE A 203 -11.00 -8.99 -6.72
C ILE A 203 -10.80 -9.25 -8.22
N GLY A 204 -10.68 -10.50 -8.65
CA GLY A 204 -10.62 -10.87 -10.08
C GLY A 204 -11.82 -10.39 -10.89
N GLY A 205 -13.02 -10.43 -10.28
CA GLY A 205 -14.27 -9.91 -10.86
C GLY A 205 -14.54 -8.43 -10.60
N SER A 206 -13.57 -7.66 -10.10
CA SER A 206 -13.69 -6.24 -9.82
C SER A 206 -13.03 -5.37 -10.91
N ASN A 207 -12.46 -4.22 -10.55
CA ASN A 207 -11.73 -3.38 -11.51
C ASN A 207 -10.46 -4.08 -12.02
N TYR A 208 -10.19 -3.96 -13.31
CA TYR A 208 -9.06 -4.65 -13.95
C TYR A 208 -7.68 -4.19 -13.47
N ALA A 209 -7.56 -3.00 -12.89
CA ALA A 209 -6.30 -2.50 -12.35
C ALA A 209 -5.85 -3.29 -11.12
N ALA A 210 -6.74 -3.45 -10.14
CA ALA A 210 -6.47 -4.25 -8.94
C ALA A 210 -6.37 -5.75 -9.29
N ALA A 211 -7.23 -6.24 -10.19
CA ALA A 211 -7.24 -7.63 -10.62
C ALA A 211 -5.92 -8.04 -11.28
N LEU A 212 -5.41 -7.26 -12.24
CA LEU A 212 -4.16 -7.56 -12.94
C LEU A 212 -2.95 -7.50 -11.99
N PHE A 213 -2.86 -6.43 -11.18
CA PHE A 213 -1.81 -6.29 -10.18
C PHE A 213 -1.78 -7.49 -9.22
N MET A 214 -2.94 -7.88 -8.69
CA MET A 214 -3.09 -9.06 -7.82
C MET A 214 -2.68 -10.35 -8.52
N CYS A 215 -3.16 -10.60 -9.74
CA CYS A 215 -2.86 -11.83 -10.48
C CYS A 215 -1.35 -11.99 -10.75
N ILE A 216 -0.63 -10.90 -11.06
CA ILE A 216 0.83 -10.93 -11.22
C ILE A 216 1.51 -11.37 -9.90
N ILE A 217 1.12 -10.78 -8.78
CA ILE A 217 1.69 -11.14 -7.45
C ILE A 217 1.36 -12.58 -7.07
N LEU A 218 0.14 -13.04 -7.33
CA LEU A 218 -0.28 -14.42 -7.04
C LEU A 218 0.43 -15.44 -7.93
N ALA A 219 0.59 -15.17 -9.23
CA ALA A 219 1.34 -16.02 -10.14
C ALA A 219 2.81 -16.17 -9.70
N LEU A 220 3.45 -15.08 -9.30
CA LEU A 220 4.81 -15.09 -8.77
C LEU A 220 4.90 -15.83 -7.42
N SER A 221 3.90 -15.67 -6.56
CA SER A 221 3.85 -16.34 -5.26
C SER A 221 3.68 -17.85 -5.43
N ALA A 222 2.78 -18.28 -6.31
CA ALA A 222 2.56 -19.68 -6.64
C ALA A 222 3.80 -20.29 -7.34
N GLY A 223 4.36 -19.62 -8.35
CA GLY A 223 5.58 -20.05 -9.03
C GLY A 223 6.77 -20.16 -8.07
N SER A 224 6.93 -19.20 -7.16
CA SER A 224 7.96 -19.27 -6.10
C SER A 224 7.74 -20.45 -5.18
N ALA A 225 6.50 -20.73 -4.77
CA ALA A 225 6.19 -21.88 -3.91
C ALA A 225 6.51 -23.20 -4.61
N VAL A 226 6.15 -23.34 -5.89
CA VAL A 226 6.51 -24.49 -6.73
C VAL A 226 8.03 -24.67 -6.82
N TYR A 227 8.76 -23.60 -7.13
CA TYR A 227 10.21 -23.60 -7.21
C TYR A 227 10.88 -24.06 -5.90
N PHE A 228 10.48 -23.49 -4.76
CA PHE A 228 11.07 -23.83 -3.48
C PHE A 228 10.72 -25.24 -3.00
N VAL A 229 9.50 -25.71 -3.25
CA VAL A 229 9.06 -27.05 -2.79
C VAL A 229 9.64 -28.14 -3.67
N ILE A 230 9.52 -28.01 -5.01
CA ILE A 230 9.87 -29.07 -5.97
C ILE A 230 11.37 -29.04 -6.27
N LEU A 231 11.93 -27.87 -6.68
CA LEU A 231 13.31 -27.78 -7.18
C LEU A 231 14.32 -27.63 -6.05
N ARG A 232 14.02 -26.81 -5.02
CA ARG A 232 14.95 -26.58 -3.90
C ARG A 232 14.70 -27.48 -2.70
N LYS A 233 13.63 -28.28 -2.70
CA LYS A 233 13.25 -29.19 -1.60
C LYS A 233 13.33 -28.50 -0.22
N ASN A 234 12.86 -27.24 -0.15
CA ASN A 234 12.95 -26.40 1.04
C ASN A 234 11.99 -26.93 2.11
N LYS A 235 12.50 -27.18 3.34
CA LYS A 235 11.69 -27.68 4.46
C LYS A 235 10.77 -26.64 5.09
N VAL A 236 10.95 -25.34 4.80
CA VAL A 236 10.15 -24.24 5.38
C VAL A 236 8.81 -24.11 4.70
N ILE A 237 8.77 -24.20 3.35
CA ILE A 237 7.53 -24.18 2.58
C ILE A 237 7.13 -25.63 2.32
N ARG A 238 6.01 -26.03 2.92
CA ARG A 238 5.49 -27.40 2.80
C ARG A 238 4.60 -27.56 1.58
N PRO A 239 4.37 -28.80 1.08
CA PRO A 239 3.49 -29.05 -0.08
C PRO A 239 2.09 -28.45 0.07
N TYR A 240 1.50 -28.45 1.27
CA TYR A 240 0.19 -27.86 1.49
C TYR A 240 0.19 -26.31 1.37
N HIS A 241 1.30 -25.63 1.66
CA HIS A 241 1.44 -24.18 1.38
C HIS A 241 1.49 -23.94 -0.13
N MET A 242 2.23 -24.76 -0.87
CA MET A 242 2.28 -24.69 -2.34
C MET A 242 0.89 -24.86 -2.95
N ALA A 243 0.16 -25.91 -2.53
CA ALA A 243 -1.21 -26.14 -2.98
C ALA A 243 -2.13 -24.93 -2.68
N ALA A 244 -2.01 -24.36 -1.46
CA ALA A 244 -2.76 -23.18 -1.06
C ALA A 244 -2.51 -21.96 -1.98
N TYR A 245 -1.24 -21.64 -2.28
CA TYR A 245 -0.91 -20.55 -3.21
C TYR A 245 -1.44 -20.79 -4.63
N ILE A 246 -1.39 -22.03 -5.11
CA ILE A 246 -1.93 -22.41 -6.44
C ILE A 246 -3.44 -22.24 -6.45
N ILE A 247 -4.15 -22.71 -5.41
CA ILE A 247 -5.61 -22.60 -5.32
C ILE A 247 -6.06 -21.14 -5.31
N VAL A 248 -5.39 -20.29 -4.51
CA VAL A 248 -5.71 -18.86 -4.46
C VAL A 248 -5.43 -18.17 -5.79
N ALA A 249 -4.30 -18.51 -6.46
CA ALA A 249 -4.00 -17.98 -7.78
C ALA A 249 -5.02 -18.43 -8.84
N ALA A 250 -5.45 -19.69 -8.80
CA ALA A 250 -6.49 -20.21 -9.68
C ALA A 250 -7.84 -19.51 -9.46
N ALA A 251 -8.22 -19.24 -8.21
CA ALA A 251 -9.44 -18.49 -7.90
C ALA A 251 -9.39 -17.05 -8.44
N ALA A 252 -8.24 -16.36 -8.30
CA ALA A 252 -8.04 -15.04 -8.87
C ALA A 252 -8.17 -15.03 -10.40
N MET A 253 -7.51 -15.99 -11.06
CA MET A 253 -7.55 -16.14 -12.51
C MET A 253 -8.95 -16.48 -12.99
N ALA A 254 -9.70 -17.34 -12.27
CA ALA A 254 -11.09 -17.66 -12.60
C ALA A 254 -11.96 -16.39 -12.56
N GLY A 255 -11.87 -15.58 -11.50
CA GLY A 255 -12.60 -14.31 -11.41
C GLY A 255 -12.25 -13.36 -12.55
N LEU A 256 -10.95 -13.21 -12.86
CA LEU A 256 -10.49 -12.35 -13.95
C LEU A 256 -10.95 -12.86 -15.33
N PHE A 257 -10.84 -14.17 -15.60
CA PHE A 257 -11.28 -14.74 -16.87
C PHE A 257 -12.80 -14.62 -17.07
N ILE A 258 -13.59 -14.89 -16.02
CA ILE A 258 -15.04 -14.66 -16.07
C ILE A 258 -15.33 -13.19 -16.41
N SER A 259 -14.66 -12.25 -15.72
CA SER A 259 -14.83 -10.83 -15.99
C SER A 259 -14.44 -10.45 -17.44
N MET A 260 -13.31 -10.95 -17.93
CA MET A 260 -12.84 -10.66 -19.29
C MET A 260 -13.71 -11.28 -20.39
N ALA A 261 -14.33 -12.42 -20.12
CA ALA A 261 -15.17 -13.16 -21.07
C ALA A 261 -16.56 -12.52 -21.28
N ALA A 262 -16.91 -11.48 -20.54
CA ALA A 262 -18.21 -10.85 -20.61
C ALA A 262 -18.50 -10.27 -22.01
N PRO A 263 -19.66 -10.59 -22.62
CA PRO A 263 -20.08 -10.00 -23.91
C PRO A 263 -20.13 -8.48 -23.88
N GLY A 264 -20.58 -7.88 -22.78
CA GLY A 264 -20.68 -6.44 -22.58
C GLY A 264 -19.36 -5.70 -22.72
N ASN A 265 -18.22 -6.33 -22.47
CA ASN A 265 -16.91 -5.69 -22.66
C ASN A 265 -16.66 -5.27 -24.12
N ALA A 266 -17.06 -6.13 -25.07
CA ALA A 266 -16.93 -5.82 -26.51
C ALA A 266 -17.84 -4.67 -26.93
N LEU A 267 -19.09 -4.66 -26.45
CA LEU A 267 -20.05 -3.59 -26.71
C LEU A 267 -19.56 -2.25 -26.15
N ARG A 268 -19.10 -2.25 -24.91
CA ARG A 268 -18.52 -1.05 -24.28
C ARG A 268 -17.27 -0.55 -25.02
N GLN A 269 -16.39 -1.45 -25.46
CA GLN A 269 -15.19 -1.04 -26.19
C GLN A 269 -15.52 -0.41 -27.55
N GLN A 270 -16.55 -0.88 -28.22
CA GLN A 270 -17.06 -0.27 -29.46
C GLN A 270 -17.60 1.15 -29.20
N SER A 271 -18.35 1.37 -28.11
CA SER A 271 -18.93 2.67 -27.76
C SER A 271 -17.87 3.73 -27.39
N VAL A 272 -16.69 3.33 -26.89
CA VAL A 272 -15.60 4.26 -26.50
C VAL A 272 -14.54 4.44 -27.59
N GLY A 273 -14.74 3.92 -28.80
CA GLY A 273 -13.87 4.17 -29.95
C GLY A 273 -12.78 3.12 -30.20
N GLY A 274 -12.90 1.92 -29.62
CA GLY A 274 -12.02 0.78 -29.87
C GLY A 274 -10.73 0.74 -29.01
N SER A 275 -9.85 -0.24 -29.28
CA SER A 275 -8.62 -0.42 -28.52
C SER A 275 -7.46 0.44 -29.05
N THR A 276 -6.59 0.86 -28.14
CA THR A 276 -5.39 1.66 -28.48
C THR A 276 -4.30 0.85 -29.19
N GLY A 277 -4.37 -0.48 -29.12
CA GLY A 277 -3.34 -1.37 -29.61
C GLY A 277 -2.18 -1.57 -28.59
N ILE A 278 -1.51 -2.72 -28.69
CA ILE A 278 -0.59 -3.21 -27.65
C ILE A 278 0.60 -2.27 -27.44
N VAL A 279 1.29 -1.86 -28.51
CA VAL A 279 2.50 -1.03 -28.42
C VAL A 279 2.22 0.32 -27.77
N LYS A 280 1.18 1.01 -28.23
CA LYS A 280 0.77 2.32 -27.67
C LYS A 280 0.35 2.17 -26.20
N THR A 281 -0.35 1.11 -25.86
CA THR A 281 -0.73 0.79 -24.47
C THR A 281 0.49 0.71 -23.56
N PHE A 282 1.54 -0.01 -23.96
CA PHE A 282 2.76 -0.07 -23.16
C PHE A 282 3.43 1.30 -23.01
N VAL A 283 3.56 2.06 -24.11
CA VAL A 283 4.14 3.41 -24.04
C VAL A 283 3.37 4.30 -23.06
N TYR A 284 2.05 4.34 -23.17
CA TYR A 284 1.19 5.15 -22.29
C TYR A 284 1.27 4.69 -20.83
N THR A 285 1.28 3.38 -20.60
CA THR A 285 1.38 2.76 -19.27
C THR A 285 2.67 3.19 -18.56
N PHE A 286 3.83 3.10 -19.22
CA PHE A 286 5.10 3.45 -18.60
C PHE A 286 5.30 4.97 -18.48
N ALA A 287 4.87 5.76 -19.45
CA ALA A 287 4.89 7.21 -19.38
C ALA A 287 4.02 7.73 -18.22
N PHE A 288 2.81 7.21 -18.11
CA PHE A 288 1.90 7.53 -17.01
C PHE A 288 2.45 7.05 -15.66
N GLY A 289 3.08 5.86 -15.59
CA GLY A 289 3.70 5.37 -14.37
C GLY A 289 4.80 6.31 -13.85
N GLY A 290 5.66 6.82 -14.74
CA GLY A 290 6.65 7.83 -14.39
C GLY A 290 6.03 9.14 -13.94
N TYR A 291 5.05 9.64 -14.69
CA TYR A 291 4.31 10.86 -14.37
C TYR A 291 3.61 10.76 -13.00
N SER A 292 2.88 9.69 -12.74
CA SER A 292 2.13 9.52 -11.50
C SER A 292 3.03 9.38 -10.26
N ILE A 293 4.18 8.68 -10.36
CA ILE A 293 5.16 8.64 -9.27
C ILE A 293 5.73 10.05 -8.99
N ALA A 294 6.06 10.83 -10.04
CA ALA A 294 6.52 12.20 -9.86
C ALA A 294 5.48 13.08 -9.14
N LYS A 295 4.21 12.88 -9.42
CA LYS A 295 3.11 13.58 -8.75
C LYS A 295 2.90 13.11 -7.30
N VAL A 296 3.02 11.81 -7.01
CA VAL A 296 2.96 11.27 -5.64
C VAL A 296 4.10 11.82 -4.77
N LEU A 297 5.29 12.01 -5.34
CA LEU A 297 6.45 12.54 -4.63
C LEU A 297 6.38 14.07 -4.48
N ASN A 298 5.23 14.60 -4.07
CA ASN A 298 5.06 15.99 -3.67
C ASN A 298 5.80 16.31 -2.37
N ALA A 299 5.92 17.58 -2.02
CA ALA A 299 6.69 18.03 -0.86
C ALA A 299 6.29 17.35 0.48
N PRO A 300 4.99 17.25 0.86
CA PRO A 300 4.58 16.54 2.07
C PRO A 300 5.00 15.06 2.06
N CYS A 301 4.83 14.38 0.94
CA CYS A 301 5.20 12.98 0.78
C CYS A 301 6.71 12.78 0.90
N LEU A 302 7.51 13.62 0.23
CA LEU A 302 8.98 13.59 0.32
C LEU A 302 9.46 13.82 1.76
N ILE A 303 8.94 14.84 2.45
CA ILE A 303 9.29 15.13 3.85
C ILE A 303 8.97 13.91 4.72
N PHE A 304 7.79 13.32 4.56
CA PHE A 304 7.41 12.11 5.29
C PHE A 304 8.41 10.98 5.07
N PHE A 305 8.72 10.63 3.82
CA PHE A 305 9.63 9.53 3.53
C PHE A 305 11.06 9.81 4.00
N ILE A 306 11.55 11.06 3.89
CA ILE A 306 12.85 11.46 4.44
C ILE A 306 12.89 11.25 5.95
N CYS A 307 11.86 11.68 6.68
CA CYS A 307 11.74 11.49 8.13
C CYS A 307 11.66 9.99 8.51
N MET A 308 11.13 9.16 7.63
CA MET A 308 11.02 7.71 7.85
C MET A 308 12.31 6.92 7.52
N ILE A 309 13.30 7.51 6.84
CA ILE A 309 14.57 6.85 6.50
C ILE A 309 15.22 6.15 7.70
N PRO A 310 15.41 6.80 8.87
CA PRO A 310 16.02 6.15 10.03
C PRO A 310 15.22 4.95 10.53
N VAL A 311 13.90 5.02 10.47
CA VAL A 311 13.00 3.96 10.91
C VAL A 311 13.09 2.78 9.94
N PHE A 312 13.03 3.05 8.64
CA PHE A 312 13.13 2.03 7.59
C PHE A 312 14.51 1.34 7.58
N TYR A 313 15.59 2.11 7.75
CA TYR A 313 16.93 1.54 7.91
C TYR A 313 17.00 0.58 9.10
N ARG A 314 16.46 0.97 10.25
CA ARG A 314 16.42 0.11 11.43
C ARG A 314 15.59 -1.16 11.22
N ILE A 315 14.47 -1.07 10.49
CA ILE A 315 13.64 -2.23 10.12
C ILE A 315 14.42 -3.15 9.19
N ALA A 316 15.04 -2.58 8.15
CA ALA A 316 15.84 -3.31 7.18
C ALA A 316 16.98 -4.09 7.85
N ARG A 317 17.72 -3.45 8.76
CA ARG A 317 18.84 -4.08 9.49
C ARG A 317 18.45 -5.23 10.39
N ARG A 318 17.19 -5.27 10.86
CA ARG A 318 16.68 -6.34 11.73
C ARG A 318 16.13 -7.54 10.98
N SER A 319 15.83 -7.38 9.69
CA SER A 319 15.13 -8.41 8.90
C SER A 319 15.94 -9.68 8.69
N GLY A 320 17.27 -9.58 8.60
CA GLY A 320 18.17 -10.67 8.23
C GLY A 320 18.15 -10.98 6.72
N PHE A 321 17.60 -10.11 5.87
CA PHE A 321 17.66 -10.25 4.42
C PHE A 321 19.04 -9.88 3.86
N THR A 322 19.42 -10.51 2.76
CA THR A 322 20.67 -10.21 2.04
C THR A 322 20.55 -9.03 1.07
N TYR A 323 19.35 -8.55 0.78
CA TYR A 323 19.08 -7.39 -0.08
C TYR A 323 19.94 -7.35 -1.36
N ARG A 324 19.84 -8.38 -2.21
CA ARG A 324 20.58 -8.46 -3.46
C ARG A 324 19.81 -7.77 -4.59
N TYR A 325 20.55 -7.18 -5.54
CA TYR A 325 19.98 -6.62 -6.78
C TYR A 325 18.88 -5.57 -6.60
N PRO A 326 19.12 -4.45 -5.86
CA PRO A 326 18.09 -3.46 -5.58
C PRO A 326 17.52 -2.80 -6.85
N LEU A 327 18.33 -2.61 -7.88
CA LEU A 327 17.86 -2.05 -9.16
C LEU A 327 16.86 -2.99 -9.84
N LEU A 328 17.11 -4.31 -9.84
CA LEU A 328 16.18 -5.28 -10.43
C LEU A 328 14.83 -5.26 -9.69
N ILE A 329 14.86 -5.15 -8.37
CA ILE A 329 13.63 -5.03 -7.56
C ILE A 329 12.90 -3.74 -7.87
N ALA A 330 13.61 -2.61 -8.00
CA ALA A 330 13.00 -1.33 -8.36
C ALA A 330 12.37 -1.36 -9.76
N VAL A 331 13.05 -1.92 -10.76
CA VAL A 331 12.51 -2.06 -12.12
C VAL A 331 11.29 -2.98 -12.13
N PHE A 332 11.36 -4.12 -11.43
CA PHE A 332 10.23 -5.05 -11.32
C PHE A 332 9.02 -4.39 -10.64
N THR A 333 9.22 -3.72 -9.51
CA THR A 333 8.13 -3.06 -8.78
C THR A 333 7.57 -1.87 -9.54
N PHE A 334 8.38 -1.16 -10.32
CA PHE A 334 7.92 -0.13 -11.25
C PHE A 334 7.04 -0.72 -12.37
N GLY A 335 7.47 -1.82 -13.01
CA GLY A 335 6.64 -2.52 -13.99
C GLY A 335 5.31 -3.02 -13.40
N LEU A 336 5.37 -3.57 -12.18
CA LEU A 336 4.18 -3.99 -11.44
C LEU A 336 3.25 -2.80 -11.15
N TYR A 337 3.78 -1.65 -10.75
CA TYR A 337 3.01 -0.42 -10.57
C TYR A 337 2.33 0.03 -11.87
N CYS A 338 3.09 0.07 -12.96
CA CYS A 338 2.59 0.42 -14.27
C CYS A 338 1.45 -0.49 -14.73
N SER A 339 1.48 -1.79 -14.37
CA SER A 339 0.44 -2.74 -14.78
C SER A 339 -0.98 -2.34 -14.37
N MET A 340 -1.15 -1.51 -13.33
CA MET A 340 -2.46 -1.01 -12.92
C MET A 340 -3.09 -0.10 -14.00
N GLY A 341 -2.31 0.66 -14.74
CA GLY A 341 -2.80 1.53 -15.82
C GLY A 341 -3.09 0.78 -17.13
N THR A 342 -2.46 -0.37 -17.34
CA THR A 342 -2.49 -1.10 -18.62
C THR A 342 -3.90 -1.39 -19.14
N PRO A 343 -4.85 -1.91 -18.33
CA PRO A 343 -6.18 -2.22 -18.84
C PRO A 343 -6.95 -0.99 -19.34
N VAL A 344 -6.80 0.15 -18.65
CA VAL A 344 -7.48 1.38 -19.03
C VAL A 344 -6.90 1.98 -20.30
N PHE A 345 -5.57 2.05 -20.41
CA PHE A 345 -4.92 2.56 -21.62
C PHE A 345 -5.18 1.66 -22.83
N TYR A 346 -5.32 0.36 -22.64
CA TYR A 346 -5.72 -0.55 -23.70
C TYR A 346 -7.14 -0.27 -24.19
N ALA A 347 -8.10 -0.12 -23.25
CA ALA A 347 -9.52 0.00 -23.57
C ALA A 347 -9.97 1.42 -23.96
N GLN A 348 -9.35 2.47 -23.39
CA GLN A 348 -9.83 3.86 -23.48
C GLN A 348 -8.77 4.88 -23.94
N GLY A 349 -7.58 4.43 -24.32
CA GLY A 349 -6.48 5.32 -24.70
C GLY A 349 -5.94 6.15 -23.53
N LEU A 350 -5.68 7.45 -23.75
CA LEU A 350 -5.08 8.33 -22.73
C LEU A 350 -6.06 8.81 -21.63
N ARG A 351 -7.30 8.38 -21.66
CA ARG A 351 -8.31 8.80 -20.69
C ARG A 351 -8.26 7.95 -19.43
N MET A 352 -7.55 8.42 -18.40
CA MET A 352 -7.52 7.77 -17.08
C MET A 352 -8.64 8.37 -16.21
N PRO A 353 -9.59 7.58 -15.69
CA PRO A 353 -10.61 8.06 -14.76
C PRO A 353 -9.97 8.58 -13.45
N TYR A 354 -10.39 9.75 -12.97
CA TYR A 354 -9.83 10.36 -11.74
C TYR A 354 -9.99 9.46 -10.53
N ARG A 355 -11.13 8.80 -10.38
CA ARG A 355 -11.42 7.81 -9.31
C ARG A 355 -10.40 6.67 -9.23
N MET A 356 -9.77 6.32 -10.35
CA MET A 356 -8.71 5.30 -10.38
C MET A 356 -7.36 5.84 -9.89
N MET A 357 -7.10 7.15 -10.00
CA MET A 357 -5.85 7.76 -9.54
C MET A 357 -5.58 7.50 -8.07
N ASN A 358 -6.63 7.44 -7.24
CA ASN A 358 -6.48 7.18 -5.79
C ASN A 358 -5.82 5.83 -5.53
N ILE A 359 -6.30 4.74 -6.14
CA ILE A 359 -5.69 3.41 -5.92
C ILE A 359 -4.28 3.31 -6.49
N ILE A 360 -3.99 4.03 -7.57
CA ILE A 360 -2.65 4.15 -8.13
C ILE A 360 -1.72 4.84 -7.11
N PHE A 361 -2.16 5.93 -6.50
CA PHE A 361 -1.37 6.63 -5.49
C PHE A 361 -1.21 5.81 -4.21
N PHE A 362 -2.24 5.14 -3.75
CA PHE A 362 -2.13 4.22 -2.61
C PHE A 362 -1.12 3.10 -2.89
N ALA A 363 -1.13 2.53 -4.10
CA ALA A 363 -0.15 1.53 -4.51
C ALA A 363 1.27 2.11 -4.56
N ALA A 364 1.45 3.35 -5.03
CA ALA A 364 2.74 4.02 -5.03
C ALA A 364 3.32 4.15 -3.62
N TYR A 365 2.52 4.57 -2.61
CA TYR A 365 2.98 4.64 -1.21
C TYR A 365 3.46 3.28 -0.69
N VAL A 366 2.74 2.21 -1.00
CA VAL A 366 3.14 0.84 -0.64
C VAL A 366 4.47 0.48 -1.28
N LEU A 367 4.59 0.66 -2.60
CA LEU A 367 5.78 0.25 -3.35
C LEU A 367 7.01 1.12 -3.02
N ILE A 368 6.84 2.43 -2.85
CA ILE A 368 7.92 3.33 -2.41
C ILE A 368 8.42 2.90 -1.03
N THR A 369 7.52 2.61 -0.08
CA THR A 369 7.89 2.14 1.27
C THR A 369 8.78 0.90 1.21
N PHE A 370 8.36 -0.15 0.47
CA PHE A 370 9.11 -1.39 0.41
C PHE A 370 10.41 -1.27 -0.38
N ASN A 371 10.44 -0.46 -1.43
CA ASN A 371 11.67 -0.15 -2.17
C ASN A 371 12.68 0.61 -1.29
N LEU A 372 12.24 1.60 -0.49
CA LEU A 372 13.10 2.32 0.44
C LEU A 372 13.68 1.38 1.51
N ILE A 373 12.85 0.53 2.13
CA ILE A 373 13.33 -0.46 3.10
C ILE A 373 14.36 -1.40 2.45
N TYR A 374 14.09 -1.85 1.23
CA TYR A 374 14.97 -2.76 0.50
C TYR A 374 16.31 -2.08 0.15
N PHE A 375 16.27 -0.87 -0.39
CA PHE A 375 17.45 -0.09 -0.76
C PHE A 375 18.33 0.26 0.44
N LEU A 376 17.72 0.71 1.53
CA LEU A 376 18.42 1.01 2.79
C LEU A 376 19.06 -0.25 3.40
N GLY A 377 18.41 -1.39 3.27
CA GLY A 377 18.97 -2.69 3.67
C GLY A 377 20.18 -3.10 2.84
N TRP A 378 20.11 -2.87 1.52
CA TRP A 378 21.25 -3.11 0.61
C TRP A 378 22.44 -2.22 0.94
N ILE A 379 22.22 -0.92 1.16
CA ILE A 379 23.24 0.03 1.61
C ILE A 379 23.88 -0.53 2.90
N GLY A 380 23.09 -0.84 3.93
CA GLY A 380 23.59 -1.34 5.20
C GLY A 380 24.45 -2.60 5.07
N ASN A 381 24.03 -3.56 4.23
CA ASN A 381 24.81 -4.79 3.99
C ASN A 381 26.15 -4.51 3.26
N LYS A 382 26.16 -3.55 2.33
CA LYS A 382 27.39 -3.16 1.59
C LYS A 382 28.42 -2.51 2.52
N PHE A 383 27.97 -1.70 3.47
CA PHE A 383 28.85 -1.05 4.46
C PHE A 383 29.45 -2.03 5.44
N GLU A 384 28.67 -2.94 6.04
CA GLU A 384 29.21 -3.97 6.93
C GLU A 384 30.27 -4.83 6.25
N SER A 385 30.04 -5.19 4.98
CA SER A 385 31.02 -5.97 4.20
C SER A 385 32.34 -5.21 3.99
N LYS A 386 32.32 -3.88 3.78
CA LYS A 386 33.54 -3.07 3.66
C LYS A 386 34.28 -2.92 5.00
N THR A 387 33.55 -2.57 6.06
CA THR A 387 34.13 -2.41 7.42
C THR A 387 34.73 -3.73 7.90
N TYR A 388 34.07 -4.85 7.67
CA TYR A 388 34.59 -6.19 8.01
C TYR A 388 35.86 -6.53 7.22
N LYS A 389 35.91 -6.22 5.91
CA LYS A 389 37.11 -6.42 5.07
C LYS A 389 38.28 -5.53 5.50
N GLN A 390 38.02 -4.29 5.93
CA GLN A 390 39.04 -3.39 6.44
C GLN A 390 39.61 -3.82 7.79
N LEU A 391 38.78 -4.39 8.66
CA LEU A 391 39.19 -4.93 9.97
C LEU A 391 40.01 -6.22 9.84
N ILE A 392 39.73 -7.05 8.82
CA ILE A 392 40.43 -8.34 8.62
C ILE A 392 41.56 -8.21 7.59
N GLY A 393 41.58 -7.17 6.76
CA GLY A 393 42.53 -7.00 5.62
C GLY A 393 43.96 -6.72 6.03
N GLY A 394 44.34 -6.87 7.29
CA GLY A 394 45.71 -6.74 7.80
C GLY A 394 46.48 -8.06 7.97
N SER A 395 45.92 -9.22 7.82
CA SER A 395 46.57 -10.55 7.69
C SER A 395 45.58 -11.67 7.99
N THR A 396 45.55 -12.68 7.13
CA THR A 396 44.88 -13.99 7.29
C THR A 396 43.48 -14.15 6.71
N ALA A 397 43.44 -14.39 5.39
CA ALA A 397 42.25 -14.90 4.70
C ALA A 397 41.84 -16.34 5.14
N SER A 398 42.59 -16.98 6.04
CA SER A 398 42.37 -18.38 6.46
C SER A 398 41.38 -18.58 7.60
N TYR A 399 41.05 -17.52 8.37
CA TYR A 399 40.12 -17.63 9.50
C TYR A 399 38.66 -17.28 9.21
N ALA A 400 38.37 -16.75 8.04
CA ALA A 400 37.01 -16.27 7.72
C ALA A 400 35.99 -17.40 7.44
N CYS A 401 36.45 -18.59 7.10
CA CYS A 401 35.58 -19.71 6.74
C CYS A 401 34.91 -20.41 7.95
N GLY A 402 35.50 -20.25 9.17
CA GLY A 402 35.00 -20.91 10.39
C GLY A 402 33.94 -20.12 11.18
N MET A 403 33.69 -18.86 10.87
CA MET A 403 32.86 -17.97 11.73
C MET A 403 31.43 -17.71 11.27
N GLN A 404 30.92 -18.42 10.27
CA GLN A 404 29.54 -18.21 9.79
C GLN A 404 28.41 -18.62 10.75
N GLY A 405 28.75 -19.19 11.93
CA GLY A 405 27.78 -19.67 12.92
C GLY A 405 27.62 -18.84 14.20
N TYR A 406 28.44 -17.83 14.44
CA TYR A 406 28.41 -17.12 15.73
C TYR A 406 27.63 -15.80 15.70
N LYS A 407 26.61 -15.71 16.55
CA LYS A 407 25.94 -14.44 16.88
C LYS A 407 26.90 -13.58 17.73
N PHE A 408 27.49 -12.55 17.15
CA PHE A 408 28.19 -11.53 17.95
C PHE A 408 27.17 -10.63 18.66
N GLU A 409 27.20 -10.59 19.99
CA GLU A 409 26.48 -9.59 20.77
C GLU A 409 27.14 -8.21 20.57
N SER A 410 26.32 -7.18 20.37
CA SER A 410 26.74 -5.82 20.02
C SER A 410 27.66 -5.14 21.06
N LYS A 411 27.78 -5.69 22.28
CA LYS A 411 28.64 -5.18 23.34
C LYS A 411 30.13 -5.46 23.08
N THR A 412 30.46 -6.65 22.57
CA THR A 412 31.85 -7.06 22.31
C THR A 412 32.44 -6.28 21.14
N PHE A 413 31.62 -5.93 20.14
CA PHE A 413 32.04 -5.15 18.99
C PHE A 413 32.34 -3.69 19.35
N LYS A 414 31.62 -3.09 20.32
CA LYS A 414 31.88 -1.72 20.82
C LYS A 414 33.18 -1.61 21.61
N GLN A 415 33.60 -2.66 22.31
CA GLN A 415 34.89 -2.67 23.03
C GLN A 415 36.08 -2.80 22.08
N LEU A 416 35.91 -3.50 20.93
CA LEU A 416 36.94 -3.61 19.90
C LEU A 416 37.19 -2.33 19.10
N ILE A 417 36.15 -1.49 18.92
CA ILE A 417 36.25 -0.23 18.17
C ILE A 417 36.70 0.95 19.07
N GLY A 418 36.49 0.85 20.38
CA GLY A 418 36.76 1.93 21.36
C GLY A 418 38.15 1.97 21.96
N GLY A 419 39.03 1.03 21.65
CA GLY A 419 40.37 0.93 22.24
C GLY A 419 41.46 1.18 21.20
N ASN A 420 42.12 2.36 21.28
CA ASN A 420 43.39 2.56 20.62
C ASN A 420 44.37 1.49 21.11
N THR A 421 44.86 0.64 20.26
CA THR A 421 46.24 0.14 20.18
C THR A 421 46.31 -1.29 19.66
N ALA A 422 47.22 -1.53 18.75
CA ALA A 422 47.62 -2.81 18.21
C ALA A 422 48.16 -3.82 19.23
N SER A 423 48.29 -3.42 20.51
CA SER A 423 48.81 -4.29 21.59
C SER A 423 47.77 -5.25 22.19
N ASN A 424 46.48 -5.01 22.02
CA ASN A 424 45.42 -5.86 22.58
C ASN A 424 45.06 -7.08 21.70
N ALA A 425 45.55 -7.16 20.50
CA ALA A 425 45.35 -8.32 19.62
C ALA A 425 46.20 -9.54 19.99
N CYS A 426 47.32 -9.31 20.72
CA CYS A 426 48.24 -10.38 21.14
C CYS A 426 47.80 -11.13 22.41
N SER A 427 46.86 -10.58 23.21
CA SER A 427 46.40 -11.21 24.47
C SER A 427 45.32 -12.30 24.29
N MET A 428 44.83 -12.53 23.07
CA MET A 428 43.84 -13.57 22.79
C MET A 428 44.40 -14.98 22.59
N GLN A 429 45.71 -15.19 22.72
CA GLN A 429 46.33 -16.54 22.63
C GLN A 429 46.16 -17.43 23.90
N GLY A 430 45.47 -16.96 24.92
CA GLY A 430 45.36 -17.64 26.23
C GLY A 430 44.01 -18.32 26.53
N TYR A 431 42.99 -18.25 25.68
CA TYR A 431 41.72 -18.91 26.01
C TYR A 431 41.71 -20.38 25.65
N LYS A 432 41.95 -21.24 26.68
CA LYS A 432 41.71 -22.67 26.64
C LYS A 432 40.21 -22.95 26.46
N TYR A 433 39.89 -23.68 25.40
CA TYR A 433 38.56 -24.24 25.20
C TYR A 433 38.21 -25.21 26.32
N LYS A 434 37.22 -24.94 27.14
CA LYS A 434 36.55 -25.94 27.97
C LYS A 434 35.62 -26.74 27.04
N LYS A 435 36.02 -27.98 26.77
CA LYS A 435 35.19 -29.00 26.16
C LYS A 435 34.17 -29.45 27.21
N TYR A 436 32.91 -29.13 27.04
CA TYR A 436 31.84 -29.79 27.79
C TYR A 436 31.68 -31.19 27.21
N SER A 437 32.16 -32.18 27.93
CA SER A 437 31.79 -33.58 27.74
C SER A 437 30.51 -33.83 28.51
N ASN A 438 29.41 -33.99 27.82
CA ASN A 438 28.26 -34.69 28.40
C ASN A 438 28.50 -36.19 28.14
N GLU A 439 28.74 -36.91 29.18
CA GLU A 439 28.59 -38.38 29.26
C GLU A 439 27.07 -38.67 29.27
N GLY A 440 26.63 -39.56 28.41
CA GLY A 440 25.29 -40.14 28.47
C GLY A 440 24.77 -40.60 27.12
N ASP A 441 25.04 -41.87 26.79
CA ASP A 441 24.31 -42.81 25.94
C ASP A 441 24.16 -42.61 24.42
N SER A 442 24.98 -43.41 23.75
CA SER A 442 24.74 -44.41 22.66
C SER A 442 23.76 -44.11 21.53
N HIS A 443 24.32 -44.39 20.33
CA HIS A 443 23.69 -44.70 19.04
C HIS A 443 23.10 -43.54 18.22
N ASP A 444 23.86 -43.07 17.28
CA ASP A 444 23.82 -43.33 15.84
C ASP A 444 24.84 -42.48 15.10
N GLU A 445 25.82 -43.16 14.54
CA GLU A 445 26.73 -42.66 13.53
C GLU A 445 25.98 -42.37 12.22
N ASN A 446 26.53 -41.43 11.46
CA ASN A 446 26.26 -41.11 10.07
C ASN A 446 25.29 -39.95 9.82
N PHE A 447 25.88 -38.81 9.56
CA PHE A 447 25.64 -37.97 8.39
C PHE A 447 26.43 -36.64 8.49
N TYR A 448 27.76 -36.73 8.34
CA TYR A 448 28.54 -35.58 7.90
C TYR A 448 28.87 -35.78 6.42
N ASP A 449 28.10 -35.13 5.54
CA ASP A 449 28.39 -35.06 4.12
C ASP A 449 29.58 -34.14 3.89
N LYS A 450 30.75 -34.76 3.68
CA LYS A 450 32.05 -34.15 3.38
C LYS A 450 32.13 -33.55 1.97
N ASN A 451 31.02 -33.44 1.22
CA ASN A 451 31.03 -33.10 -0.20
C ASN A 451 30.60 -31.68 -0.54
N PHE A 452 30.57 -30.73 0.39
CA PHE A 452 30.17 -29.34 0.06
C PHE A 452 31.30 -28.31 0.04
N CYS A 453 32.57 -28.75 0.20
CA CYS A 453 33.71 -27.81 0.18
C CYS A 453 34.72 -28.00 -1.00
N ASP A 454 34.50 -28.94 -1.89
CA ASP A 454 35.59 -29.32 -2.82
C ASP A 454 35.28 -29.23 -4.34
N ARG A 455 34.39 -28.38 -4.79
CA ARG A 455 34.13 -28.30 -6.24
C ARG A 455 33.96 -26.93 -6.89
N ASP A 456 34.43 -25.83 -6.37
CA ASP A 456 34.44 -24.58 -7.17
C ASP A 456 35.62 -23.60 -6.91
N PHE A 457 36.73 -24.07 -6.32
CA PHE A 457 37.92 -23.19 -6.13
C PHE A 457 39.24 -23.75 -6.60
N ARG A 458 39.26 -24.79 -7.44
CA ARG A 458 40.47 -25.22 -8.14
C ARG A 458 40.28 -25.04 -9.64
N ASN A 459 40.45 -23.85 -10.13
CA ASN A 459 41.13 -23.54 -11.42
C ASN A 459 40.97 -22.06 -11.72
N LYS A 460 42.01 -21.34 -11.46
CA LYS A 460 42.68 -20.29 -12.22
C LYS A 460 43.38 -19.32 -11.28
N ASN A 461 44.69 -19.29 -11.46
CA ASN A 461 45.69 -18.35 -10.92
C ASN A 461 46.55 -18.87 -9.77
N ALA A 462 47.26 -19.99 -10.07
CA ALA A 462 48.56 -20.26 -9.49
C ALA A 462 49.61 -20.04 -10.58
N GLN A 463 50.00 -18.79 -10.80
CA GLN A 463 51.26 -18.48 -11.53
C GLN A 463 51.96 -17.33 -10.84
N LYS A 464 53.12 -17.71 -10.25
CA LYS A 464 54.34 -16.93 -10.00
C LYS A 464 54.18 -15.52 -9.38
N ILE A 465 54.49 -15.43 -8.11
CA ILE A 465 55.07 -14.21 -7.54
C ILE A 465 56.56 -14.50 -7.38
N THR A 466 57.38 -13.98 -8.30
CA THR A 466 58.79 -13.76 -8.06
C THR A 466 58.98 -12.38 -7.46
N ALA A 467 59.77 -12.34 -6.39
CA ALA A 467 60.19 -11.09 -5.77
C ALA A 467 60.98 -10.26 -6.81
N ASP A 468 60.50 -9.06 -7.09
CA ASP A 468 61.27 -7.86 -7.38
C ASP A 468 60.34 -6.78 -7.95
N GLY A 469 60.39 -5.58 -7.38
CA GLY A 469 59.83 -4.39 -8.02
C GLY A 469 58.69 -3.72 -7.29
N ILE A 470 59.02 -3.01 -6.20
CA ILE A 470 58.14 -1.93 -5.68
C ILE A 470 58.21 -0.75 -6.65
N THR A 471 57.27 -0.64 -7.54
CA THR A 471 56.98 0.62 -8.25
C THR A 471 55.62 1.14 -7.79
N ALA A 472 55.58 2.45 -7.56
CA ALA A 472 54.46 3.21 -7.03
C ALA A 472 53.11 2.84 -7.65
N CYS A 473 52.17 2.37 -6.84
CA CYS A 473 50.78 2.29 -7.25
C CYS A 473 50.19 3.70 -7.26
N GLU A 474 49.85 4.19 -8.45
CA GLU A 474 48.91 5.31 -8.63
C GLU A 474 47.61 4.99 -7.86
N GLU A 475 47.18 5.95 -7.07
CA GLU A 475 45.85 5.91 -6.39
C GLU A 475 44.76 5.70 -7.44
N PRO A 476 43.94 4.63 -7.33
CA PRO A 476 42.79 4.50 -8.23
C PRO A 476 41.83 5.67 -7.90
N SER A 477 41.51 6.43 -8.94
CA SER A 477 40.51 7.51 -8.88
C SER A 477 39.25 7.03 -8.15
N MET A 478 39.02 7.54 -6.95
CA MET A 478 37.84 7.24 -6.13
C MET A 478 36.59 7.67 -6.88
N ILE A 479 35.82 6.70 -7.35
CA ILE A 479 34.55 6.90 -8.06
C ILE A 479 33.67 7.80 -7.21
N LYS A 480 33.14 8.89 -7.77
CA LYS A 480 32.27 9.87 -7.12
C LYS A 480 31.12 9.26 -6.30
N THR A 481 30.69 8.04 -6.65
CA THR A 481 29.68 7.24 -5.93
C THR A 481 30.11 6.83 -4.52
N ASP A 482 31.40 6.60 -4.25
CA ASP A 482 31.85 6.20 -2.91
C ASP A 482 31.81 7.39 -1.91
N ARG A 483 32.03 8.62 -2.39
CA ARG A 483 31.92 9.83 -1.52
C ARG A 483 30.48 10.11 -1.07
N ALA A 484 29.50 9.98 -1.98
CA ALA A 484 28.07 10.15 -1.65
C ALA A 484 27.60 9.11 -0.63
N CYS A 485 28.04 7.85 -0.78
CA CYS A 485 27.72 6.79 0.18
C CYS A 485 28.34 7.04 1.57
N ILE A 486 29.60 7.48 1.63
CA ILE A 486 30.30 7.83 2.90
C ILE A 486 29.64 9.03 3.57
N ILE A 487 29.23 10.04 2.80
CA ILE A 487 28.51 11.19 3.32
C ILE A 487 27.15 10.76 3.89
N LEU A 488 26.39 9.93 3.18
CA LEU A 488 25.10 9.44 3.63
C LEU A 488 25.24 8.59 4.91
N GLU A 489 26.26 7.73 5.01
CA GLU A 489 26.56 6.98 6.24
C GLU A 489 26.90 7.91 7.40
N LYS A 490 27.82 8.86 7.20
CA LYS A 490 28.17 9.84 8.23
C LYS A 490 26.98 10.69 8.66
N VAL A 491 26.11 11.07 7.72
CA VAL A 491 24.86 11.80 8.02
C VAL A 491 23.90 10.91 8.80
N ILE A 492 23.72 9.67 8.39
CA ILE A 492 22.86 8.70 9.06
C ILE A 492 23.41 8.38 10.45
N ASP A 493 24.70 8.10 10.59
CA ASP A 493 25.32 7.81 11.88
C ASP A 493 25.37 9.04 12.79
N CYS A 494 25.67 10.22 12.27
CA CYS A 494 25.61 11.49 13.02
C CYS A 494 24.17 11.78 13.47
N PHE A 495 23.19 11.54 12.64
CA PHE A 495 21.78 11.68 12.97
C PHE A 495 21.35 10.68 14.06
N PHE A 496 21.79 9.41 13.95
CA PHE A 496 21.51 8.39 14.95
C PHE A 496 22.28 8.60 16.27
N GLU A 497 23.53 9.04 16.24
CA GLU A 497 24.30 9.38 17.45
C GLU A 497 23.71 10.62 18.14
N LYS A 498 23.28 11.64 17.39
CA LYS A 498 22.58 12.81 17.95
C LYS A 498 21.21 12.43 18.54
N ILE A 499 20.48 11.50 17.92
CA ILE A 499 19.23 10.96 18.46
C ILE A 499 19.47 10.10 19.70
N LYS A 500 20.59 9.34 19.77
CA LYS A 500 20.97 8.57 20.96
C LYS A 500 21.45 9.45 22.11
N ALA A 501 22.16 10.53 21.81
CA ALA A 501 22.80 11.39 22.80
C ALA A 501 21.80 12.21 23.62
N SER A 502 20.60 12.48 23.10
CA SER A 502 19.58 13.21 23.84
C SER A 502 18.16 12.74 23.49
N ARG A 503 17.47 12.19 24.49
CA ARG A 503 16.04 11.79 24.37
C ARG A 503 15.12 12.97 24.09
N LYS A 504 15.50 14.18 24.53
CA LYS A 504 14.81 15.43 24.17
C LYS A 504 14.90 15.70 22.66
N ASN A 505 16.04 15.39 22.04
CA ASN A 505 16.26 15.63 20.61
C ASN A 505 15.48 14.67 19.71
N ALA A 506 15.17 13.44 20.16
CA ALA A 506 14.32 12.51 19.37
C ALA A 506 12.86 12.97 19.33
N LEU A 507 12.33 13.49 20.44
CA LEU A 507 11.01 14.10 20.49
C LEU A 507 10.97 15.43 19.73
N LEU A 508 12.02 16.21 19.85
CA LEU A 508 12.17 17.47 19.11
C LEU A 508 12.27 17.20 17.61
N ALA A 509 13.04 16.18 17.18
CA ALA A 509 13.12 15.78 15.78
C ALA A 509 11.77 15.29 15.25
N LEU A 510 11.02 14.49 16.04
CA LEU A 510 9.67 14.05 15.68
C LEU A 510 8.69 15.24 15.61
N ALA A 511 8.76 16.15 16.58
CA ALA A 511 7.94 17.36 16.60
C ALA A 511 8.29 18.30 15.43
N ILE A 512 9.56 18.51 15.15
CA ILE A 512 10.02 19.30 13.99
C ILE A 512 9.57 18.64 12.67
N SER A 513 9.66 17.31 12.56
CA SER A 513 9.20 16.57 11.37
C SER A 513 7.69 16.67 11.20
N LEU A 514 6.94 16.60 12.30
CA LEU A 514 5.48 16.78 12.27
C LEU A 514 5.11 18.23 11.95
N CYS A 515 5.80 19.23 12.55
CA CYS A 515 5.62 20.64 12.22
C CYS A 515 6.02 20.93 10.77
N ALA A 516 7.14 20.40 10.28
CA ALA A 516 7.57 20.54 8.88
C ALA A 516 6.56 19.90 7.92
N PHE A 517 6.00 18.73 8.27
CA PHE A 517 4.93 18.09 7.52
C PHE A 517 3.66 18.94 7.49
N ILE A 518 3.24 19.48 8.65
CA ILE A 518 2.08 20.37 8.75
C ILE A 518 2.33 21.67 7.96
N ILE A 519 3.51 22.27 8.09
CA ILE A 519 3.90 23.50 7.35
C ILE A 519 3.94 23.21 5.83
N ALA A 520 4.48 22.08 5.41
CA ALA A 520 4.48 21.68 4.00
C ALA A 520 3.06 21.45 3.47
N CYS A 521 2.19 20.86 4.29
CA CYS A 521 0.76 20.75 3.95
C CYS A 521 0.10 22.12 3.84
N ILE A 522 0.40 23.05 4.77
CA ILE A 522 -0.10 24.43 4.76
C ILE A 522 0.48 25.22 3.59
N GLY A 523 1.77 25.09 3.29
CA GLY A 523 2.43 25.75 2.15
C GLY A 523 1.96 25.26 0.77
N CYS A 524 1.24 24.14 0.73
CA CYS A 524 0.56 23.65 -0.48
C CYS A 524 -0.88 24.19 -0.61
N ILE A 525 -1.34 25.06 0.32
CA ILE A 525 -2.65 25.73 0.21
C ILE A 525 -2.48 26.87 -0.78
N GLU A 526 -2.97 26.72 -1.98
CA GLU A 526 -3.35 27.86 -2.79
C GLU A 526 -4.59 28.48 -2.14
N VAL A 527 -4.40 29.65 -1.52
CA VAL A 527 -5.48 30.50 -1.07
C VAL A 527 -6.16 31.08 -2.31
N GLY A 528 -7.09 30.37 -2.85
CA GLY A 528 -7.94 30.79 -3.96
C GLY A 528 -9.27 30.08 -3.85
N GLU A 529 -10.37 30.79 -4.06
CA GLU A 529 -11.67 30.24 -4.33
C GLU A 529 -11.55 29.34 -5.56
N THR A 530 -11.26 28.06 -5.34
CA THR A 530 -11.25 27.08 -6.40
C THR A 530 -12.65 26.52 -6.53
N GLU A 531 -13.42 27.07 -7.48
CA GLU A 531 -14.44 26.26 -8.13
C GLU A 531 -13.82 24.93 -8.51
N TYR A 532 -14.33 23.87 -7.95
CA TYR A 532 -13.90 22.51 -8.22
C TYR A 532 -14.38 22.15 -9.64
N LYS A 533 -13.64 22.56 -10.67
CA LYS A 533 -13.82 21.98 -12.00
C LYS A 533 -13.37 20.54 -11.91
N SER A 534 -14.27 19.59 -12.16
CA SER A 534 -14.01 18.16 -12.26
C SER A 534 -12.93 17.91 -13.33
N GLY A 535 -11.68 18.00 -12.96
CA GLY A 535 -10.55 17.96 -13.89
C GLY A 535 -9.23 18.34 -13.28
N ASP A 536 -9.23 19.22 -12.28
CA ASP A 536 -8.03 19.63 -11.58
C ASP A 536 -7.84 18.82 -10.29
N ALA A 537 -7.20 17.67 -10.42
CA ALA A 537 -6.56 17.01 -9.28
C ALA A 537 -5.41 17.90 -8.79
N GLY A 538 -5.75 19.03 -8.20
CA GLY A 538 -4.79 19.98 -7.63
C GLY A 538 -4.06 19.33 -6.46
N PHE A 539 -2.77 19.05 -6.64
CA PHE A 539 -1.84 18.62 -5.60
C PHE A 539 -1.47 19.78 -4.65
N GLY A 540 -2.39 20.56 -4.21
CA GLY A 540 -2.19 21.71 -3.34
C GLY A 540 -3.25 21.83 -2.26
N LYS A 541 -3.98 20.75 -1.97
CA LYS A 541 -5.13 20.78 -1.06
C LYS A 541 -4.75 20.47 0.37
N LEU A 542 -5.57 21.00 1.29
CA LEU A 542 -5.52 20.67 2.71
C LEU A 542 -5.50 19.15 2.94
N PRO A 543 -4.78 18.66 3.98
CA PRO A 543 -4.96 17.28 4.43
C PRO A 543 -6.44 16.98 4.65
N LEU A 544 -6.86 15.78 4.28
CA LEU A 544 -8.27 15.39 4.28
C LEU A 544 -8.98 15.69 5.60
N SER A 545 -8.34 15.39 6.74
CA SER A 545 -8.92 15.69 8.07
C SER A 545 -9.09 17.18 8.32
N ALA A 546 -8.19 18.03 7.81
CA ALA A 546 -8.31 19.47 7.94
C ALA A 546 -9.44 20.01 7.07
N ALA A 547 -9.55 19.55 5.82
CA ALA A 547 -10.65 19.91 4.93
C ALA A 547 -12.01 19.51 5.50
N ALA A 548 -12.12 18.28 6.05
CA ALA A 548 -13.33 17.80 6.71
C ALA A 548 -13.69 18.67 7.93
N THR A 549 -12.70 18.97 8.78
CA THR A 549 -12.91 19.82 9.97
C THR A 549 -13.38 21.22 9.59
N LEU A 550 -12.78 21.83 8.57
CA LEU A 550 -13.19 23.15 8.09
C LEU A 550 -14.62 23.14 7.56
N SER A 551 -14.98 22.18 6.72
CA SER A 551 -16.34 22.05 6.19
C SER A 551 -17.39 21.84 7.28
N LEU A 552 -17.03 21.16 8.38
CA LEU A 552 -17.91 21.02 9.55
C LEU A 552 -18.04 22.32 10.34
N ILE A 553 -16.93 23.04 10.56
CA ILE A 553 -16.92 24.30 11.34
C ILE A 553 -17.63 25.43 10.60
N ASN A 554 -17.38 25.55 9.28
CA ASN A 554 -18.03 26.60 8.44
C ASN A 554 -19.53 26.36 8.25
N GLY A 555 -20.02 25.15 8.52
CA GLY A 555 -21.38 24.72 8.23
C GLY A 555 -21.63 24.31 6.78
N ASP A 556 -20.61 24.28 5.91
CA ASP A 556 -20.75 23.90 4.50
C ASP A 556 -21.31 22.48 4.33
N ALA A 557 -20.80 21.52 5.13
CA ALA A 557 -21.32 20.15 5.12
C ALA A 557 -22.79 20.06 5.52
N LYS A 558 -23.20 20.83 6.53
CA LYS A 558 -24.58 20.85 7.00
C LYS A 558 -25.51 21.51 5.97
N THR A 559 -25.09 22.60 5.32
CA THR A 559 -25.87 23.25 4.28
C THR A 559 -26.09 22.32 3.10
N TYR A 560 -25.01 21.65 2.64
CA TYR A 560 -25.06 20.64 1.58
C TYR A 560 -26.04 19.50 1.90
N ASP A 561 -25.99 18.97 3.12
CA ASP A 561 -26.89 17.93 3.60
C ASP A 561 -28.36 18.39 3.63
N CYS A 562 -28.63 19.60 4.15
CA CYS A 562 -29.97 20.16 4.16
C CYS A 562 -30.55 20.37 2.75
N GLU A 563 -29.72 20.85 1.81
CA GLU A 563 -30.15 21.09 0.42
C GLU A 563 -30.47 19.77 -0.29
N LEU A 564 -29.64 18.73 -0.15
CA LEU A 564 -29.89 17.43 -0.77
C LEU A 564 -31.03 16.66 -0.12
N THR A 565 -31.17 16.70 1.21
CA THR A 565 -32.31 16.11 1.90
C THR A 565 -33.62 16.75 1.45
N ALA A 566 -33.68 18.09 1.39
CA ALA A 566 -34.85 18.79 0.89
C ALA A 566 -35.18 18.46 -0.57
N ARG A 567 -34.15 18.28 -1.40
CA ARG A 567 -34.29 17.86 -2.80
C ARG A 567 -34.86 16.44 -2.90
N ASP A 568 -34.34 15.47 -2.11
CA ASP A 568 -34.86 14.09 -2.09
C ASP A 568 -36.34 14.07 -1.65
N GLU A 569 -36.67 14.77 -0.57
CA GLU A 569 -38.04 14.87 -0.07
C GLU A 569 -38.97 15.48 -1.13
N TYR A 570 -38.54 16.56 -1.80
CA TYR A 570 -39.30 17.18 -2.87
C TYR A 570 -39.54 16.22 -4.04
N LEU A 571 -38.48 15.57 -4.55
CA LEU A 571 -38.57 14.66 -5.68
C LEU A 571 -39.44 13.43 -5.38
N ARG A 572 -39.42 12.93 -4.16
CA ARG A 572 -40.29 11.82 -3.72
C ARG A 572 -41.75 12.23 -3.54
N SER A 573 -42.01 13.50 -3.23
CA SER A 573 -43.36 14.04 -3.06
C SER A 573 -44.01 14.53 -4.36
N THR A 574 -43.21 14.71 -5.42
CA THR A 574 -43.68 15.18 -6.73
C THR A 574 -44.57 14.12 -7.37
N SER A 575 -45.74 14.53 -7.87
CA SER A 575 -46.71 13.64 -8.54
C SER A 575 -46.08 12.87 -9.70
N ASP A 576 -46.51 11.64 -9.91
CA ASP A 576 -46.08 10.81 -11.03
C ASP A 576 -46.45 11.45 -12.40
N ASP A 577 -47.47 12.34 -12.45
CA ASP A 577 -47.86 13.06 -13.65
C ASP A 577 -46.88 14.19 -14.02
N GLU A 578 -46.11 14.69 -13.06
CA GLU A 578 -45.09 15.72 -13.26
C GLU A 578 -43.77 15.09 -13.68
N GLN A 579 -43.55 14.98 -14.97
CA GLN A 579 -42.40 14.26 -15.54
C GLN A 579 -41.16 15.14 -15.75
N PHE A 580 -41.30 16.48 -15.77
CA PHE A 580 -40.23 17.45 -15.97
C PHE A 580 -40.12 18.33 -14.73
N VAL A 581 -39.03 18.15 -13.97
CA VAL A 581 -38.89 18.73 -12.63
C VAL A 581 -37.65 19.60 -12.57
N THR A 582 -37.77 20.84 -12.11
CA THR A 582 -36.62 21.69 -11.77
C THR A 582 -36.37 21.72 -10.29
N VAL A 583 -35.10 21.75 -9.92
CA VAL A 583 -34.66 21.85 -8.51
C VAL A 583 -33.60 22.93 -8.37
N PRO A 584 -33.46 23.55 -7.18
CA PRO A 584 -32.41 24.53 -6.95
C PRO A 584 -31.02 23.92 -7.09
N ALA A 585 -30.06 24.68 -7.66
CA ALA A 585 -28.65 24.33 -7.67
C ALA A 585 -28.06 24.37 -6.26
N LEU A 586 -27.08 23.51 -5.98
CA LEU A 586 -26.42 23.47 -4.67
C LEU A 586 -25.61 24.75 -4.43
N SER A 587 -25.84 25.38 -3.26
CA SER A 587 -25.09 26.57 -2.83
C SER A 587 -23.72 26.21 -2.25
N LYS A 588 -23.58 24.98 -1.70
CA LYS A 588 -22.34 24.48 -1.08
C LYS A 588 -21.88 23.15 -1.68
N ARG A 589 -20.58 23.05 -1.89
CA ARG A 589 -19.91 21.87 -2.48
C ARG A 589 -18.70 21.47 -1.64
N PRO A 590 -18.90 20.86 -0.46
CA PRO A 590 -17.81 20.54 0.47
C PRO A 590 -16.86 19.49 -0.12
N ALA A 591 -15.63 19.90 -0.41
CA ALA A 591 -14.64 19.13 -1.15
C ALA A 591 -14.41 17.68 -0.68
N PRO A 592 -14.46 17.32 0.62
CA PRO A 592 -14.30 15.93 1.03
C PRO A 592 -15.42 15.00 0.58
N ILE A 593 -16.69 15.46 0.55
CA ILE A 593 -17.87 14.61 0.32
C ILE A 593 -18.57 14.88 -1.01
N TYR A 594 -18.43 16.08 -1.57
CA TYR A 594 -19.02 16.41 -2.87
C TYR A 594 -18.30 15.67 -4.01
N HIS A 595 -19.04 14.96 -4.85
CA HIS A 595 -18.52 14.34 -6.07
C HIS A 595 -18.97 15.11 -7.32
N SER A 596 -20.25 15.12 -7.60
CA SER A 596 -20.88 15.84 -8.71
C SER A 596 -22.36 16.05 -8.44
N ASP A 597 -23.01 16.89 -9.22
CA ASP A 597 -24.43 17.19 -9.14
C ASP A 597 -25.05 17.17 -10.54
N ILE A 598 -26.37 17.22 -10.60
CA ILE A 598 -27.13 17.51 -11.79
C ILE A 598 -26.83 18.93 -12.29
N THR A 599 -27.05 19.17 -13.58
CA THR A 599 -26.72 20.43 -14.25
C THR A 599 -27.96 21.15 -14.74
N ASP A 600 -27.78 22.38 -15.25
CA ASP A 600 -28.79 23.19 -15.91
C ASP A 600 -29.09 22.74 -17.35
N ASP A 601 -28.30 21.82 -17.92
CA ASP A 601 -28.54 21.21 -19.23
C ASP A 601 -29.43 19.97 -19.09
N PRO A 602 -30.72 20.03 -19.52
CA PRO A 602 -31.62 18.88 -19.44
C PRO A 602 -31.11 17.63 -20.17
N GLY A 603 -30.22 17.81 -21.17
CA GLY A 603 -29.61 16.71 -21.92
C GLY A 603 -28.39 16.08 -21.25
N ASP A 604 -27.95 16.57 -20.10
CA ASP A 604 -26.79 16.01 -19.39
C ASP A 604 -27.11 14.63 -18.84
N TRP A 605 -26.17 13.71 -18.98
CA TRP A 605 -26.32 12.32 -18.54
C TRP A 605 -26.42 12.16 -17.01
N HIS A 606 -25.88 13.12 -16.22
CA HIS A 606 -26.06 13.15 -14.78
C HIS A 606 -27.52 13.32 -14.41
N ASN A 607 -28.21 14.23 -15.14
CA ASN A 607 -29.62 14.50 -14.97
C ASN A 607 -30.48 13.28 -15.30
N ALA A 608 -30.14 12.57 -16.38
CA ALA A 608 -30.83 11.35 -16.77
C ALA A 608 -30.76 10.24 -15.70
N HIS A 609 -29.62 10.06 -15.02
CA HIS A 609 -29.47 9.08 -13.96
C HIS A 609 -30.35 9.36 -12.74
N VAL A 610 -30.46 10.63 -12.34
CA VAL A 610 -31.34 11.07 -11.25
C VAL A 610 -32.80 10.91 -11.66
N ALA A 611 -33.16 11.34 -12.86
CA ALA A 611 -34.51 11.22 -13.38
C ALA A 611 -35.01 9.76 -13.39
N MET A 612 -34.18 8.82 -13.87
CA MET A 612 -34.48 7.38 -13.84
C MET A 612 -34.77 6.87 -12.43
N TYR A 613 -33.99 7.28 -11.45
CA TYR A 613 -34.11 6.84 -10.05
C TYR A 613 -35.44 7.28 -9.44
N TYR A 614 -35.88 8.54 -9.73
CA TYR A 614 -37.13 9.10 -9.24
C TYR A 614 -38.33 8.87 -10.19
N ARG A 615 -38.16 8.08 -11.26
CA ARG A 615 -39.20 7.78 -12.26
C ARG A 615 -39.75 9.04 -12.95
N LYS A 616 -38.85 9.96 -13.31
CA LYS A 616 -39.15 11.18 -14.09
C LYS A 616 -38.54 11.08 -15.48
N GLU A 617 -39.07 11.86 -16.43
CA GLU A 617 -38.46 11.98 -17.77
C GLU A 617 -37.21 12.85 -17.71
N CYS A 618 -37.26 13.95 -16.96
CA CYS A 618 -36.11 14.85 -16.80
C CYS A 618 -36.10 15.59 -15.47
N ILE A 619 -34.92 15.72 -14.87
CA ILE A 619 -34.68 16.57 -13.69
C ILE A 619 -33.42 17.40 -13.98
N TRP A 620 -33.49 18.72 -13.76
CA TRP A 620 -32.35 19.64 -13.96
C TRP A 620 -32.36 20.77 -12.92
N THR A 621 -31.24 21.52 -12.84
CA THR A 621 -31.14 22.68 -11.93
C THR A 621 -31.59 23.96 -12.65
N GLU A 622 -32.18 24.89 -11.88
CA GLU A 622 -32.42 26.27 -12.32
C GLU A 622 -31.13 27.08 -12.35
#